data_5c386ac0accd42e7807460e297a44a2b
#
_entry.id   5c386ac0accd42e7807460e297a44a2b
#
_cell.length_a   1.000
_cell.length_b   1.000
_cell.length_c   1.000
_cell.angle_alpha   90.00
_cell.angle_beta   90.00
_cell.angle_gamma   90.00
#
_symmetry.space_group_name_H-M   'P 1'
#
loop_
_entity.id
_entity.type
_entity.pdbx_description
1 polymer ?
#
loop_
_entity_poly.entity_id
_entity_poly.type
_entity_poly.pdbx_seq_one_letter_code
_entity_poly.pdbx_strand_id
1 'polypeptide(L)'
;MNPEKKFWYEIKTFNLKNNCELSFTRVENTASWGTPDILGYNRNRHFFTVELKVKKTNKVRLSPHQIAFHVKHPDNTFILVKALSLNSIKLYEGKVIKELDTQGLRLEACSSGLEACFSRLAACGLPPSGA
;
A
#
# COMPACT_ATOMS: atom_id res chain seq x y z
N MET A 1 3.71 12.85 17.06
CA MET A 1 4.09 12.11 15.84
C MET A 1 2.97 12.25 14.82
N ASN A 2 3.29 12.52 13.57
CA ASN A 2 2.24 12.66 12.57
C ASN A 2 1.59 11.30 12.26
N PRO A 3 0.33 11.28 11.79
CA PRO A 3 -0.42 10.03 11.58
C PRO A 3 0.24 9.05 10.62
N GLU A 4 0.88 9.55 9.57
CA GLU A 4 1.52 8.69 8.57
C GLU A 4 2.75 7.99 9.16
N LYS A 5 3.55 8.71 9.94
CA LYS A 5 4.71 8.14 10.62
C LYS A 5 4.28 7.11 11.67
N LYS A 6 3.19 7.38 12.38
CA LYS A 6 2.60 6.46 13.33
C LYS A 6 2.13 5.18 12.65
N PHE A 7 1.51 5.30 11.48
CA PHE A 7 1.08 4.17 10.68
C PHE A 7 2.27 3.33 10.21
N TRP A 8 3.35 3.97 9.79
CA TRP A 8 4.58 3.28 9.41
C TRP A 8 5.14 2.42 10.54
N TYR A 9 5.16 2.94 11.76
CA TYR A 9 5.58 2.16 12.93
C TYR A 9 4.65 0.99 13.21
N GLU A 10 3.36 1.16 13.02
CA GLU A 10 2.37 0.09 13.18
C GLU A 10 2.63 -1.05 12.19
N ILE A 11 2.94 -0.71 10.95
CA ILE A 11 3.28 -1.69 9.92
C ILE A 11 4.53 -2.48 10.30
N LYS A 12 5.58 -1.80 10.70
CA LYS A 12 6.84 -2.45 11.11
C LYS A 12 6.63 -3.38 12.30
N THR A 13 5.88 -2.92 13.29
CA THR A 13 5.59 -3.71 14.49
C THR A 13 4.81 -4.96 14.14
N PHE A 14 3.80 -4.84 13.30
CA PHE A 14 3.00 -5.98 12.86
C PHE A 14 3.87 -7.03 12.15
N ASN A 15 4.74 -6.58 11.26
CA ASN A 15 5.65 -7.46 10.53
C ASN A 15 6.54 -8.27 11.47
N LEU A 16 7.12 -7.61 12.48
CA LEU A 16 8.00 -8.26 13.45
C LEU A 16 7.24 -9.23 14.35
N LYS A 17 6.11 -8.80 14.91
CA LYS A 17 5.33 -9.63 15.84
C LYS A 17 4.77 -10.88 15.19
N ASN A 18 4.41 -10.81 13.92
CA ASN A 18 3.76 -11.91 13.22
C ASN A 18 4.71 -12.66 12.30
N ASN A 19 6.00 -12.31 12.32
CA ASN A 19 7.05 -12.95 11.52
C ASN A 19 6.63 -13.11 10.05
N CYS A 20 6.12 -12.01 9.47
CA CYS A 20 5.62 -12.03 8.09
C CYS A 20 6.74 -12.13 7.05
N GLU A 21 7.98 -11.91 7.46
CA GLU A 21 9.17 -12.01 6.60
C GLU A 21 9.12 -11.08 5.38
N LEU A 22 8.49 -9.92 5.54
CA LEU A 22 8.54 -8.86 4.55
C LEU A 22 9.69 -7.92 4.89
N SER A 23 10.43 -7.50 3.90
CA SER A 23 11.47 -6.49 4.04
C SER A 23 10.92 -5.18 3.50
N PHE A 24 10.93 -4.14 4.33
CA PHE A 24 10.46 -2.81 3.93
C PHE A 24 11.61 -1.81 3.98
N THR A 25 11.78 -1.06 2.91
CA THR A 25 12.72 0.05 2.84
C THR A 25 11.94 1.33 2.61
N ARG A 26 12.08 2.28 3.52
CA ARG A 26 11.45 3.58 3.35
C ARG A 26 12.23 4.37 2.30
N VAL A 27 11.51 4.85 1.30
CA VAL A 27 12.11 5.65 0.23
C VAL A 27 11.93 7.11 0.55
N GLU A 28 13.03 7.82 0.76
CA GLU A 28 13.04 9.26 0.98
C GLU A 28 13.71 9.92 -0.21
N ASN A 29 12.90 10.30 -1.19
CA ASN A 29 13.40 10.88 -2.42
C ASN A 29 12.67 12.18 -2.73
N THR A 30 13.35 13.29 -2.57
CA THR A 30 12.79 14.61 -2.86
C THR A 30 12.93 15.00 -4.33
N ALA A 31 13.69 14.23 -5.10
CA ALA A 31 13.95 14.52 -6.52
C ALA A 31 12.98 13.82 -7.48
N SER A 32 12.34 12.74 -7.05
CA SER A 32 11.37 11.98 -7.86
C SER A 32 9.98 12.12 -7.30
N TRP A 33 9.17 12.94 -7.93
CA TRP A 33 7.81 13.18 -7.50
C TRP A 33 6.93 11.98 -7.85
N GLY A 34 6.04 11.60 -6.93
CA GLY A 34 5.13 10.47 -7.12
C GLY A 34 5.72 9.11 -6.81
N THR A 35 7.00 9.03 -6.44
CA THR A 35 7.63 7.79 -5.99
C THR A 35 6.94 7.30 -4.73
N PRO A 36 6.56 6.00 -4.66
CA PRO A 36 5.93 5.46 -3.45
C PRO A 36 6.82 5.53 -2.22
N ASP A 37 6.19 5.55 -1.04
CA ASP A 37 6.87 5.71 0.24
C ASP A 37 7.76 4.53 0.61
N ILE A 38 7.41 3.33 0.18
CA ILE A 38 8.04 2.10 0.65
C ILE A 38 8.34 1.19 -0.54
N LEU A 39 9.55 0.63 -0.52
CA LEU A 39 9.92 -0.49 -1.38
C LEU A 39 9.89 -1.75 -0.53
N GLY A 40 9.11 -2.74 -0.93
CA GLY A 40 8.97 -4.01 -0.22
C GLY A 40 9.62 -5.16 -0.99
N TYR A 41 9.95 -6.20 -0.24
CA TYR A 41 10.52 -7.43 -0.80
C TYR A 41 10.00 -8.60 0.03
N ASN A 42 9.55 -9.67 -0.62
CA ASN A 42 8.92 -10.79 0.08
C ASN A 42 9.73 -12.09 -0.06
N ARG A 43 9.22 -13.16 0.55
CA ARG A 43 9.86 -14.49 0.55
C ARG A 43 9.93 -15.10 -0.85
N ASN A 44 9.09 -14.65 -1.78
CA ASN A 44 9.09 -15.12 -3.16
C ASN A 44 10.14 -14.40 -4.01
N ARG A 45 11.00 -13.59 -3.37
CA ARG A 45 12.04 -12.79 -4.02
C ARG A 45 11.45 -11.79 -5.00
N HIS A 46 10.33 -11.20 -4.63
CA HIS A 46 9.59 -10.27 -5.48
C HIS A 46 9.49 -8.90 -4.85
N PHE A 47 9.84 -7.87 -5.61
CA PHE A 47 9.69 -6.48 -5.18
C PHE A 47 8.26 -5.99 -5.40
N PHE A 48 7.84 -5.11 -4.54
CA PHE A 48 6.58 -4.37 -4.67
C PHE A 48 6.76 -2.99 -4.04
N THR A 49 5.88 -2.06 -4.37
CA THR A 49 5.89 -0.73 -3.76
C THR A 49 4.60 -0.48 -3.00
N VAL A 50 4.68 0.35 -1.97
CA VAL A 50 3.51 0.74 -1.18
C VAL A 50 3.51 2.25 -0.97
N GLU A 51 2.41 2.89 -1.36
CA GLU A 51 2.14 4.29 -1.02
C GLU A 51 1.29 4.31 0.24
N LEU A 52 1.71 5.03 1.27
CA LEU A 52 0.96 5.13 2.53
C LEU A 52 0.05 6.35 2.51
N LYS A 53 -1.19 6.16 2.94
CA LYS A 53 -2.15 7.23 3.12
C LYS A 53 -2.88 7.06 4.45
N VAL A 54 -3.04 8.15 5.20
CA VAL A 54 -3.87 8.16 6.41
C VAL A 54 -4.94 9.22 6.20
N LYS A 55 -6.21 8.83 6.27
CA LYS A 55 -7.34 9.71 5.95
C LYS A 55 -8.39 9.69 7.04
N LYS A 56 -8.99 10.87 7.28
CA LYS A 56 -10.10 11.01 8.22
C LYS A 56 -11.45 10.78 7.53
N THR A 57 -11.52 11.07 6.22
CA THR A 57 -12.75 10.95 5.41
C THR A 57 -12.58 9.85 4.37
N ASN A 58 -13.64 9.59 3.59
CA ASN A 58 -13.61 8.61 2.52
C ASN A 58 -12.75 9.02 1.33
N LYS A 59 -12.45 10.31 1.20
CA LYS A 59 -11.70 10.82 0.06
C LYS A 59 -10.21 10.49 0.21
N VAL A 60 -9.64 9.88 -0.82
CA VAL A 60 -8.20 9.60 -0.89
C VAL A 60 -7.58 10.58 -1.88
N ARG A 61 -6.73 11.48 -1.37
CA ARG A 61 -6.08 12.48 -2.21
C ARG A 61 -4.77 11.94 -2.75
N LEU A 62 -4.68 11.90 -4.07
CA LEU A 62 -3.49 11.47 -4.77
C LEU A 62 -3.01 12.64 -5.64
N SER A 63 -1.69 12.90 -5.61
CA SER A 63 -1.13 13.93 -6.48
C SER A 63 -1.13 13.43 -7.94
N PRO A 64 -1.07 14.35 -8.93
CA PRO A 64 -0.94 13.93 -10.32
C PRO A 64 0.26 13.03 -10.57
N HIS A 65 1.36 13.25 -9.85
CA HIS A 65 2.56 12.42 -9.96
C HIS A 65 2.35 11.01 -9.40
N GLN A 66 1.62 10.88 -8.29
CA GLN A 66 1.29 9.58 -7.72
C GLN A 66 0.37 8.79 -8.64
N ILE A 67 -0.59 9.46 -9.26
CA ILE A 67 -1.48 8.82 -10.24
C ILE A 67 -0.66 8.37 -11.45
N ALA A 68 0.18 9.23 -12.00
CA ALA A 68 1.00 8.93 -13.17
C ALA A 68 1.93 7.74 -12.91
N PHE A 69 2.56 7.68 -11.73
CA PHE A 69 3.42 6.56 -11.36
C PHE A 69 2.66 5.24 -11.41
N HIS A 70 1.48 5.17 -10.82
CA HIS A 70 0.72 3.93 -10.74
C HIS A 70 0.07 3.54 -12.07
N VAL A 71 -0.27 4.52 -12.92
CA VAL A 71 -0.72 4.24 -14.28
C VAL A 71 0.41 3.61 -15.09
N LYS A 72 1.62 4.12 -14.92
CA LYS A 72 2.81 3.60 -15.63
C LYS A 72 3.26 2.25 -15.07
N HIS A 73 3.06 2.02 -13.76
CA HIS A 73 3.48 0.80 -13.07
C HIS A 73 2.28 0.16 -12.35
N PRO A 74 1.37 -0.48 -13.11
CA PRO A 74 0.14 -1.01 -12.51
C PRO A 74 0.32 -2.32 -11.73
N ASP A 75 1.39 -3.06 -11.99
CA ASP A 75 1.61 -4.36 -11.37
C ASP A 75 2.58 -4.26 -10.20
N ASN A 76 2.31 -5.01 -9.13
CA ASN A 76 3.15 -5.05 -7.93
C ASN A 76 3.34 -3.69 -7.27
N THR A 77 2.38 -2.82 -7.43
CA THR A 77 2.32 -1.52 -6.77
C THR A 77 1.01 -1.44 -6.00
N PHE A 78 1.08 -0.85 -4.79
CA PHE A 78 -0.06 -0.85 -3.87
C PHE A 78 -0.19 0.49 -3.17
N ILE A 79 -1.42 0.80 -2.77
CA ILE A 79 -1.72 1.93 -1.91
C ILE A 79 -2.36 1.36 -0.64
N LEU A 80 -1.75 1.64 0.50
CA LEU A 80 -2.24 1.18 1.80
C LEU A 80 -2.81 2.38 2.54
N VAL A 81 -4.10 2.33 2.83
CA VAL A 81 -4.84 3.45 3.42
C VAL A 81 -5.33 3.09 4.81
N LYS A 82 -4.98 3.92 5.79
CA LYS A 82 -5.58 3.84 7.12
C LYS A 82 -6.71 4.86 7.19
N ALA A 83 -7.92 4.38 7.38
CA ALA A 83 -9.12 5.21 7.50
C ALA A 83 -9.43 5.41 8.99
N LEU A 84 -9.13 6.60 9.51
CA LEU A 84 -9.25 6.88 10.95
C LEU A 84 -10.70 6.84 11.43
N SER A 85 -11.63 7.39 10.64
CA SER A 85 -13.05 7.42 11.00
C SER A 85 -13.69 6.03 11.07
N LEU A 86 -13.18 5.09 10.25
CA LEU A 86 -13.70 3.72 10.20
C LEU A 86 -12.84 2.75 10.99
N ASN A 87 -11.73 3.22 11.55
CA ASN A 87 -10.73 2.39 12.22
C ASN A 87 -10.39 1.15 11.39
N SER A 88 -10.17 1.34 10.09
CA SER A 88 -9.89 0.25 9.16
C SER A 88 -8.67 0.54 8.31
N ILE A 89 -8.04 -0.52 7.83
CA ILE A 89 -6.89 -0.45 6.94
C ILE A 89 -7.26 -1.19 5.67
N LYS A 90 -7.05 -0.54 4.52
CA LYS A 90 -7.45 -1.07 3.22
C LYS A 90 -6.28 -1.01 2.24
N LEU A 91 -6.12 -2.07 1.48
CA LEU A 91 -5.09 -2.18 0.45
C LEU A 91 -5.73 -2.11 -0.93
N TYR A 92 -5.15 -1.30 -1.80
CA TYR A 92 -5.58 -1.17 -3.19
C TYR A 92 -4.39 -1.46 -4.11
N GLU A 93 -4.65 -2.15 -5.21
CA GLU A 93 -3.62 -2.36 -6.23
C GLU A 93 -3.42 -1.09 -7.04
N GLY A 94 -2.18 -0.86 -7.52
CA GLY A 94 -1.86 0.32 -8.31
C GLY A 94 -2.70 0.46 -9.58
N LYS A 95 -3.11 -0.66 -10.18
CA LYS A 95 -3.91 -0.64 -11.41
C LYS A 95 -5.25 0.06 -11.27
N VAL A 96 -5.78 0.21 -10.05
CA VAL A 96 -7.06 0.88 -9.80
C VAL A 96 -6.90 2.32 -9.30
N ILE A 97 -5.72 2.91 -9.54
CA ILE A 97 -5.39 4.24 -9.01
C ILE A 97 -6.39 5.33 -9.43
N LYS A 98 -6.88 5.28 -10.64
CA LYS A 98 -7.83 6.28 -11.14
C LYS A 98 -9.19 6.15 -10.46
N GLU A 99 -9.65 4.92 -10.28
CA GLU A 99 -10.89 4.63 -9.57
C GLU A 99 -10.77 5.03 -8.09
N LEU A 100 -9.62 4.77 -7.49
CA LEU A 100 -9.36 5.16 -6.10
C LEU A 100 -9.40 6.68 -5.95
N ASP A 101 -8.80 7.41 -6.89
CA ASP A 101 -8.81 8.88 -6.88
C ASP A 101 -10.23 9.43 -6.99
N THR A 102 -11.08 8.80 -7.80
CA THR A 102 -12.47 9.23 -8.04
C THR A 102 -13.40 8.79 -6.91
N GLN A 103 -13.34 7.53 -6.49
CA GLN A 103 -14.29 6.93 -5.55
C GLN A 103 -13.82 6.96 -4.10
N GLY A 104 -12.51 7.09 -3.87
CA GLY A 104 -11.95 7.03 -2.53
C GLY A 104 -12.22 5.68 -1.87
N LEU A 105 -12.49 5.69 -0.58
CA LEU A 105 -12.72 4.47 0.20
C LEU A 105 -14.05 3.76 -0.10
N ARG A 106 -14.85 4.31 -1.00
CA ARG A 106 -16.05 3.63 -1.51
C ARG A 106 -15.67 2.52 -2.48
N LEU A 107 -14.49 2.64 -3.11
CA LEU A 107 -13.97 1.59 -3.98
C LEU A 107 -13.66 0.37 -3.13
N GLU A 108 -14.02 -0.81 -3.61
CA GLU A 108 -13.72 -2.06 -2.92
C GLU A 108 -12.20 -2.30 -2.90
N ALA A 109 -11.66 -2.52 -1.71
CA ALA A 109 -10.24 -2.81 -1.53
C ALA A 109 -9.95 -4.27 -1.92
N CYS A 110 -8.72 -4.54 -2.36
CA CYS A 110 -8.32 -5.93 -2.62
C CYS A 110 -8.11 -6.69 -1.31
N SER A 111 -7.79 -6.00 -0.22
CA SER A 111 -7.67 -6.60 1.11
C SER A 111 -8.02 -5.56 2.17
N SER A 112 -8.58 -6.01 3.30
CA SER A 112 -8.90 -5.15 4.44
C SER A 112 -8.36 -5.77 5.73
N GLY A 113 -7.79 -4.93 6.60
CA GLY A 113 -7.12 -5.35 7.83
C GLY A 113 -5.65 -5.68 7.59
N LEU A 114 -4.81 -5.46 8.60
CA LEU A 114 -3.37 -5.67 8.45
C LEU A 114 -3.01 -7.10 8.07
N GLU A 115 -3.66 -8.09 8.68
CA GLU A 115 -3.37 -9.48 8.39
C GLU A 115 -3.62 -9.82 6.91
N ALA A 116 -4.79 -9.45 6.39
CA ALA A 116 -5.13 -9.71 4.99
C ALA A 116 -4.24 -8.92 4.03
N CYS A 117 -3.94 -7.66 4.37
CA CYS A 117 -3.06 -6.82 3.56
C CYS A 117 -1.65 -7.41 3.47
N PHE A 118 -1.11 -7.86 4.60
CA PHE A 118 0.21 -8.48 4.63
C PHE A 118 0.23 -9.80 3.85
N SER A 119 -0.83 -10.60 3.96
CA SER A 119 -0.97 -11.85 3.19
C SER A 119 -0.94 -11.57 1.69
N ARG A 120 -1.60 -10.51 1.25
CA ARG A 120 -1.60 -10.12 -0.17
C ARG A 120 -0.20 -9.68 -0.63
N LEU A 121 0.50 -8.88 0.18
CA LEU A 121 1.87 -8.45 -0.15
C LEU A 121 2.84 -9.63 -0.17
N ALA A 122 2.69 -10.56 0.75
CA ALA A 122 3.51 -11.76 0.80
C ALA A 122 3.29 -12.68 -0.40
N ALA A 123 2.12 -12.60 -1.03
CA ALA A 123 1.76 -13.43 -2.17
C ALA A 123 2.27 -12.88 -3.52
N CYS A 124 2.84 -11.68 -3.56
CA CYS A 124 3.41 -11.14 -4.80
C CYS A 124 4.45 -12.11 -5.36
N GLY A 125 4.40 -12.34 -6.67
CA GLY A 125 5.34 -13.24 -7.33
C GLY A 125 4.93 -14.71 -7.33
N LEU A 126 3.83 -15.07 -6.66
CA LEU A 126 3.28 -16.42 -6.77
C LEU A 126 2.47 -16.56 -8.05
N PRO A 127 2.48 -17.75 -8.69
CA PRO A 127 1.61 -17.96 -9.85
C PRO A 127 0.14 -17.89 -9.45
N PRO A 128 -0.75 -17.53 -10.38
CA PRO A 128 -2.19 -17.53 -10.11
C PRO A 128 -2.66 -18.92 -9.68
N SER A 129 -3.70 -18.96 -8.82
CA SER A 129 -4.32 -20.21 -8.40
C SER A 129 -4.80 -21.01 -9.62
N GLY A 130 -4.46 -22.29 -9.67
CA GLY A 130 -4.83 -23.15 -10.77
C GLY A 130 -3.89 -23.10 -11.98
N ALA A 131 -2.83 -22.32 -11.87
CA ALA A 131 -1.81 -22.27 -12.93
C ALA A 131 -0.90 -23.50 -12.85
#